data_ff9718c1212fc1ccc1ad5589435ad924
#
_entry.id   ff9718c1212fc1ccc1ad5589435ad924
#
_cell.length_a   1.000
_cell.length_b   1.000
_cell.length_c   1.000
_cell.angle_alpha   90.00
_cell.angle_beta   90.00
_cell.angle_gamma   90.00
#
_symmetry.space_group_name_H-M   'P 1'
#
loop_
_entity.id
_entity.type
_entity.pdbx_description
1 polymer ?
#
loop_
_entity_poly.entity_id
_entity_poly.type
_entity_poly.pdbx_seq_one_letter_code
_entity_poly.pdbx_strand_id
1 'polypeptide(L)'
;MGIERQFRYSIYVVLLDDYVGTLPQMRRRNPKRNLSKPCVYVGLTPLRVNRRFDFRRATPEHEWRLHKFGVRLMPELYDSSHPMACDQALQTAKKLADDLRAKGFGVANGVCTEAQSYKSIRHKVEKVV
;
A
#
# COMPACT_ATOMS: atom_id res chain seq x y z
N MET A 1 27.62 -4.31 12.11
CA MET A 1 27.38 -5.24 11.18
C MET A 1 26.50 -4.89 10.10
N GLY A 2 26.63 -5.52 9.04
CA GLY A 2 25.82 -5.24 7.89
C GLY A 2 24.35 -5.47 8.10
N ILE A 3 24.03 -6.22 9.12
CA ILE A 3 22.65 -6.51 9.39
C ILE A 3 21.85 -5.31 9.76
N GLU A 4 22.47 -4.37 10.40
CA GLU A 4 21.78 -3.17 10.80
C GLU A 4 21.38 -2.34 9.62
N ARG A 5 21.90 -2.65 8.45
CA ARG A 5 21.53 -1.94 7.24
C ARG A 5 20.29 -2.50 6.57
N GLN A 6 19.63 -3.44 7.22
CA GLN A 6 18.37 -3.92 6.70
C GLN A 6 17.40 -2.76 6.58
N PHE A 7 16.70 -2.75 5.46
CA PHE A 7 15.74 -1.70 5.23
C PHE A 7 14.56 -1.84 6.16
N ARG A 8 14.07 -0.71 6.62
CA ARG A 8 12.84 -0.62 7.37
C ARG A 8 11.77 -0.07 6.45
N TYR A 9 10.55 -0.56 6.62
CA TYR A 9 9.44 -0.21 5.76
C TYR A 9 8.35 0.48 6.53
N SER A 10 7.75 1.46 5.89
CA SER A 10 6.59 2.16 6.42
C SER A 10 5.38 1.83 5.56
N ILE A 11 4.21 1.81 6.20
CA ILE A 11 2.94 1.59 5.53
C ILE A 11 2.34 2.95 5.22
N TYR A 12 1.65 3.04 4.10
CA TYR A 12 0.90 4.25 3.78
C TYR A 12 -0.38 3.87 3.07
N VAL A 13 -1.35 4.77 3.11
CA VAL A 13 -2.64 4.59 2.44
C VAL A 13 -2.91 5.83 1.61
N VAL A 14 -3.35 5.61 0.38
CA VAL A 14 -3.66 6.68 -0.57
C VAL A 14 -5.13 6.61 -0.94
N LEU A 15 -5.80 7.76 -0.91
CA LEU A 15 -7.17 7.87 -1.42
C LEU A 15 -7.13 7.74 -2.94
N LEU A 16 -7.99 6.90 -3.46
CA LEU A 16 -8.14 6.72 -4.91
C LEU A 16 -9.40 7.38 -5.41
N ASP A 17 -9.38 7.77 -6.69
CA ASP A 17 -10.57 8.29 -7.34
C ASP A 17 -11.69 7.25 -7.33
N ASP A 18 -12.93 7.69 -7.18
CA ASP A 18 -14.08 6.79 -7.09
C ASP A 18 -14.24 5.91 -8.32
N TYR A 19 -13.73 6.35 -9.46
CA TYR A 19 -13.81 5.56 -10.68
C TYR A 19 -13.21 4.17 -10.49
N VAL A 20 -12.17 4.05 -9.66
CA VAL A 20 -11.51 2.78 -9.41
C VAL A 20 -12.50 1.73 -8.89
N GLY A 21 -13.50 2.16 -8.12
CA GLY A 21 -14.51 1.27 -7.58
C GLY A 21 -15.42 0.64 -8.63
N THR A 22 -15.45 1.19 -9.84
CA THR A 22 -16.26 0.63 -10.93
C THR A 22 -15.55 -0.50 -11.67
N LEU A 23 -14.26 -0.69 -11.42
CA LEU A 23 -13.46 -1.69 -12.13
C LEU A 23 -13.82 -3.10 -11.65
N PRO A 24 -13.94 -4.06 -12.57
CA PRO A 24 -14.30 -5.44 -12.17
C PRO A 24 -13.35 -6.05 -11.16
N GLN A 25 -12.06 -5.77 -11.28
CA GLN A 25 -11.06 -6.31 -10.34
C GLN A 25 -11.31 -5.80 -8.92
N MET A 26 -11.65 -4.53 -8.80
CA MET A 26 -11.94 -3.96 -7.49
C MET A 26 -13.20 -4.55 -6.89
N ARG A 27 -14.22 -4.76 -7.72
CA ARG A 27 -15.47 -5.37 -7.26
C ARG A 27 -15.25 -6.80 -6.78
N ARG A 28 -14.45 -7.57 -7.49
CA ARG A 28 -14.18 -8.94 -7.11
C ARG A 28 -13.42 -9.04 -5.79
N ARG A 29 -12.50 -8.12 -5.56
CA ARG A 29 -11.68 -8.13 -4.34
C ARG A 29 -12.39 -7.50 -3.15
N ASN A 30 -13.42 -6.73 -3.41
CA ASN A 30 -14.13 -6.01 -2.35
C ASN A 30 -15.64 -6.21 -2.47
N PRO A 31 -16.10 -7.48 -2.37
CA PRO A 31 -17.51 -7.79 -2.63
C PRO A 31 -18.46 -7.16 -1.60
N LYS A 32 -17.95 -6.80 -0.43
CA LYS A 32 -18.77 -6.20 0.62
C LYS A 32 -18.55 -4.71 0.77
N ARG A 33 -18.01 -4.07 -0.27
CA ARG A 33 -17.74 -2.64 -0.20
C ARG A 33 -19.01 -1.84 0.04
N ASN A 34 -18.91 -0.88 0.96
CA ASN A 34 -19.97 0.10 1.21
C ASN A 34 -19.71 1.29 0.30
N LEU A 35 -20.67 1.63 -0.56
CA LEU A 35 -20.49 2.71 -1.52
C LEU A 35 -20.29 4.07 -0.87
N SER A 36 -20.65 4.23 0.40
CA SER A 36 -20.38 5.48 1.12
C SER A 36 -18.93 5.57 1.59
N LYS A 37 -18.15 4.51 1.46
CA LYS A 37 -16.73 4.51 1.83
C LYS A 37 -15.87 4.61 0.58
N PRO A 38 -14.74 5.33 0.65
CA PRO A 38 -13.89 5.54 -0.52
C PRO A 38 -13.10 4.30 -0.92
N CYS A 39 -12.48 4.38 -2.08
CA CYS A 39 -11.47 3.42 -2.49
C CYS A 39 -10.11 3.91 -2.06
N VAL A 40 -9.27 3.02 -1.58
CA VAL A 40 -7.93 3.35 -1.10
C VAL A 40 -6.91 2.34 -1.60
N TYR A 41 -5.66 2.73 -1.58
CA TYR A 41 -4.51 1.86 -1.90
C TYR A 41 -3.66 1.74 -0.64
N VAL A 42 -3.31 0.50 -0.28
CA VAL A 42 -2.40 0.24 0.84
C VAL A 42 -1.05 -0.17 0.28
N GLY A 43 -0.01 0.55 0.65
CA GLY A 43 1.33 0.30 0.13
C GLY A 43 2.39 0.25 1.20
N LEU A 44 3.58 -0.19 0.78
CA LEU A 44 4.79 -0.22 1.60
C LEU A 44 5.87 0.56 0.91
N THR A 45 6.76 1.17 1.68
CA THR A 45 7.91 1.86 1.13
C THR A 45 9.07 1.85 2.11
N PRO A 46 10.32 1.70 1.63
CA PRO A 46 11.48 1.92 2.48
C PRO A 46 11.76 3.41 2.71
N LEU A 47 11.03 4.28 2.03
CA LEU A 47 11.21 5.72 2.16
C LEU A 47 10.46 6.26 3.36
N ARG A 48 10.90 7.42 3.82
CA ARG A 48 10.21 8.08 4.93
C ARG A 48 8.90 8.68 4.45
N VAL A 49 7.82 8.35 5.15
CA VAL A 49 6.50 8.88 4.81
C VAL A 49 6.25 10.14 5.65
N ASN A 50 6.54 11.29 5.05
CA ASN A 50 6.33 12.59 5.67
C ASN A 50 5.56 13.49 4.71
N ARG A 51 5.51 14.79 4.99
CA ARG A 51 4.74 15.72 4.16
C ARG A 51 5.22 15.81 2.71
N ARG A 52 6.48 15.45 2.46
CA ARG A 52 7.07 15.50 1.12
C ARG A 52 7.03 14.15 0.41
N PHE A 53 6.45 13.16 1.06
CA PHE A 53 6.40 11.82 0.47
C PHE A 53 5.57 11.84 -0.80
N ASP A 54 6.17 11.33 -1.87
CA ASP A 54 5.49 11.22 -3.15
C ASP A 54 5.19 9.73 -3.41
N PHE A 55 3.95 9.34 -3.19
CA PHE A 55 3.56 7.93 -3.31
C PHE A 55 3.72 7.42 -4.74
N ARG A 56 3.63 8.30 -5.75
CA ARG A 56 3.78 7.87 -7.13
C ARG A 56 5.20 7.45 -7.43
N ARG A 57 6.18 8.12 -6.85
CA ARG A 57 7.58 7.75 -7.01
C ARG A 57 7.96 6.54 -6.18
N ALA A 58 7.23 6.28 -5.12
CA ALA A 58 7.54 5.20 -4.19
C ALA A 58 6.98 3.85 -4.62
N THR A 59 6.15 3.81 -5.66
CA THR A 59 5.51 2.58 -6.12
C THR A 59 6.02 2.16 -7.49
N PRO A 60 5.92 0.86 -7.81
CA PRO A 60 6.29 0.39 -9.14
C PRO A 60 5.45 1.06 -10.22
N GLU A 61 6.06 1.32 -11.36
CA GLU A 61 5.38 1.98 -12.48
C GLU A 61 4.17 1.20 -12.97
N HIS A 62 4.20 -0.12 -12.81
CA HIS A 62 3.08 -0.95 -13.27
C HIS A 62 1.86 -0.88 -12.35
N GLU A 63 1.95 -0.19 -11.22
CA GLU A 63 0.78 -0.01 -10.37
C GLU A 63 -0.03 1.18 -10.88
N TRP A 64 -0.67 0.96 -12.00
CA TRP A 64 -1.35 2.01 -12.74
C TRP A 64 -2.52 2.65 -11.98
N ARG A 65 -3.16 1.87 -11.09
CA ARG A 65 -4.27 2.43 -10.32
C ARG A 65 -3.82 3.57 -9.44
N LEU A 66 -2.67 3.40 -8.82
CA LEU A 66 -2.13 4.46 -7.96
C LEU A 66 -1.61 5.63 -8.78
N HIS A 67 -0.89 5.33 -9.86
CA HIS A 67 -0.31 6.39 -10.68
C HIS A 67 -1.38 7.25 -11.36
N LYS A 68 -2.45 6.61 -11.82
CA LYS A 68 -3.50 7.32 -12.56
C LYS A 68 -4.58 7.89 -11.65
N PHE A 69 -4.93 7.18 -10.58
CA PHE A 69 -6.08 7.52 -9.77
C PHE A 69 -5.76 7.90 -8.33
N GLY A 70 -4.49 7.93 -7.95
CA GLY A 70 -4.11 8.35 -6.60
C GLY A 70 -4.37 9.83 -6.38
N VAL A 71 -5.08 10.16 -5.30
CA VAL A 71 -5.48 11.53 -5.00
C VAL A 71 -4.61 12.15 -3.91
N ARG A 72 -4.54 11.52 -2.74
CA ARG A 72 -3.75 12.04 -1.62
C ARG A 72 -3.50 10.94 -0.60
N LEU A 73 -2.51 11.16 0.24
CA LEU A 73 -2.30 10.29 1.40
C LEU A 73 -3.47 10.44 2.37
N MET A 74 -3.77 9.36 3.08
CA MET A 74 -4.79 9.35 4.12
C MET A 74 -4.17 8.99 5.47
N PRO A 75 -3.44 9.93 6.09
CA PRO A 75 -2.72 9.64 7.33
C PRO A 75 -3.62 9.25 8.49
N GLU A 76 -4.90 9.55 8.39
CA GLU A 76 -5.87 9.15 9.41
C GLU A 76 -6.10 7.63 9.45
N LEU A 77 -5.62 6.90 8.43
CA LEU A 77 -5.87 5.46 8.33
C LEU A 77 -4.64 4.60 8.62
N TYR A 78 -3.48 5.20 8.86
CA TYR A 78 -2.26 4.41 9.09
C TYR A 78 -1.30 5.15 10.01
N ASP A 79 -0.33 4.39 10.53
CA ASP A 79 0.74 4.92 11.35
C ASP A 79 2.07 4.59 10.70
N SER A 80 2.82 5.59 10.28
CA SER A 80 4.13 5.41 9.65
C SER A 80 5.27 5.81 10.59
N SER A 81 4.99 6.06 11.87
CA SER A 81 6.01 6.55 12.79
C SER A 81 6.96 5.45 13.26
N HIS A 82 6.63 4.19 13.03
CA HIS A 82 7.43 3.04 13.48
C HIS A 82 7.74 2.11 12.31
N PRO A 83 8.78 2.42 11.50
CA PRO A 83 9.14 1.54 10.41
C PRO A 83 9.48 0.14 10.89
N MET A 84 9.18 -0.84 10.06
CA MET A 84 9.27 -2.25 10.43
C MET A 84 10.15 -3.02 9.45
N ALA A 85 10.63 -4.19 9.88
CA ALA A 85 11.26 -5.13 8.96
C ALA A 85 10.25 -5.55 7.89
N CYS A 86 10.75 -5.99 6.74
CA CYS A 86 9.91 -6.29 5.58
C CYS A 86 8.78 -7.27 5.89
N ASP A 87 9.11 -8.37 6.56
CA ASP A 87 8.11 -9.39 6.89
C ASP A 87 6.99 -8.82 7.73
N GLN A 88 7.35 -8.08 8.75
CA GLN A 88 6.38 -7.49 9.66
C GLN A 88 5.54 -6.44 8.96
N ALA A 89 6.17 -5.65 8.09
CA ALA A 89 5.46 -4.62 7.34
C ALA A 89 4.44 -5.23 6.39
N LEU A 90 4.79 -6.34 5.73
CA LEU A 90 3.87 -7.04 4.85
C LEU A 90 2.65 -7.57 5.60
N GLN A 91 2.88 -8.18 6.76
CA GLN A 91 1.79 -8.68 7.58
C GLN A 91 0.89 -7.55 8.07
N THR A 92 1.49 -6.47 8.50
CA THR A 92 0.75 -5.31 9.00
C THR A 92 -0.06 -4.67 7.88
N ALA A 93 0.52 -4.53 6.69
CA ALA A 93 -0.19 -3.96 5.56
C ALA A 93 -1.36 -4.84 5.13
N LYS A 94 -1.17 -6.16 5.15
CA LYS A 94 -2.24 -7.08 4.82
C LYS A 94 -3.37 -7.00 5.84
N LYS A 95 -3.03 -6.94 7.11
CA LYS A 95 -4.04 -6.80 8.16
C LYS A 95 -4.80 -5.50 8.01
N LEU A 96 -4.09 -4.41 7.74
CA LEU A 96 -4.74 -3.12 7.53
C LEU A 96 -5.71 -3.18 6.34
N ALA A 97 -5.28 -3.78 5.23
CA ALA A 97 -6.12 -3.91 4.06
C ALA A 97 -7.38 -4.71 4.39
N ASP A 98 -7.23 -5.81 5.12
CA ASP A 98 -8.37 -6.64 5.51
C ASP A 98 -9.30 -5.89 6.45
N ASP A 99 -8.75 -5.15 7.41
CA ASP A 99 -9.55 -4.34 8.34
C ASP A 99 -10.33 -3.26 7.60
N LEU A 100 -9.71 -2.61 6.63
CA LEU A 100 -10.40 -1.58 5.84
C LEU A 100 -11.52 -2.19 4.98
N ARG A 101 -11.28 -3.37 4.41
CA ARG A 101 -12.34 -4.08 3.69
C ARG A 101 -13.50 -4.42 4.61
N ALA A 102 -13.20 -4.87 5.82
CA ALA A 102 -14.23 -5.19 6.79
C ALA A 102 -15.05 -3.96 7.17
N LYS A 103 -14.45 -2.78 7.09
CA LYS A 103 -15.15 -1.52 7.35
C LYS A 103 -15.90 -0.99 6.14
N GLY A 104 -15.83 -1.69 5.02
CA GLY A 104 -16.57 -1.32 3.83
C GLY A 104 -15.79 -0.54 2.78
N PHE A 105 -14.50 -0.28 3.00
CA PHE A 105 -13.67 0.40 2.01
C PHE A 105 -13.45 -0.48 0.78
N GLY A 106 -13.26 0.15 -0.37
CA GLY A 106 -12.72 -0.54 -1.52
C GLY A 106 -11.21 -0.46 -1.42
N VAL A 107 -10.53 -1.60 -1.41
CA VAL A 107 -9.09 -1.64 -1.17
C VAL A 107 -8.37 -2.22 -2.36
N ALA A 108 -7.44 -1.43 -2.92
CA ALA A 108 -6.42 -1.90 -3.84
C ALA A 108 -5.16 -2.09 -3.02
N ASN A 109 -4.48 -3.20 -3.23
CA ASN A 109 -3.40 -3.59 -2.34
C ASN A 109 -2.19 -4.01 -3.15
N GLY A 110 -1.09 -3.28 -3.01
CA GLY A 110 0.16 -3.61 -3.69
C GLY A 110 0.83 -4.87 -3.17
N VAL A 111 0.36 -5.41 -2.05
CA VAL A 111 0.89 -6.64 -1.45
C VAL A 111 -0.19 -7.72 -1.47
N CYS A 112 -0.96 -7.77 -2.53
CA CYS A 112 -2.12 -8.66 -2.62
C CYS A 112 -1.74 -10.13 -2.65
N THR A 113 -0.57 -10.47 -3.16
CA THR A 113 -0.07 -11.84 -3.16
C THR A 113 1.22 -11.85 -2.37
N GLU A 114 1.14 -12.32 -1.16
CA GLU A 114 2.23 -12.14 -0.19
C GLU A 114 3.60 -12.50 -0.74
N ALA A 115 3.74 -13.69 -1.28
CA ALA A 115 5.06 -14.16 -1.72
C ALA A 115 5.61 -13.32 -2.87
N GLN A 116 4.77 -13.00 -3.84
CA GLN A 116 5.20 -12.20 -4.97
C GLN A 116 5.54 -10.79 -4.57
N SER A 117 4.70 -10.19 -3.74
CA SER A 117 4.94 -8.82 -3.29
C SER A 117 6.21 -8.72 -2.48
N TYR A 118 6.43 -9.70 -1.61
CA TYR A 118 7.65 -9.76 -0.82
C TYR A 118 8.88 -9.81 -1.71
N LYS A 119 8.88 -10.70 -2.68
CA LYS A 119 10.00 -10.85 -3.61
C LYS A 119 10.22 -9.58 -4.43
N SER A 120 9.16 -8.96 -4.89
CA SER A 120 9.25 -7.73 -5.66
C SER A 120 9.86 -6.59 -4.86
N ILE A 121 9.42 -6.44 -3.62
CA ILE A 121 9.93 -5.38 -2.76
C ILE A 121 11.41 -5.60 -2.48
N ARG A 122 11.78 -6.82 -2.12
CA ARG A 122 13.19 -7.13 -1.84
C ARG A 122 14.06 -6.91 -3.07
N HIS A 123 13.62 -7.40 -4.22
CA HIS A 123 14.38 -7.26 -5.44
C HIS A 123 14.57 -5.80 -5.81
N LYS A 124 13.53 -5.01 -5.66
CA LYS A 124 13.59 -3.59 -5.98
C LYS A 124 14.56 -2.84 -5.07
N VAL A 125 14.53 -3.17 -3.78
CA VAL A 125 15.43 -2.55 -2.82
C VAL A 125 16.87 -2.95 -3.07
N GLU A 126 17.10 -4.22 -3.37
CA GLU A 126 18.45 -4.72 -3.64
C GLU A 126 19.06 -4.07 -4.88
N LYS A 127 18.24 -3.75 -5.87
CA LYS A 127 18.73 -3.07 -7.06
C LYS A 127 19.13 -1.63 -6.79
N VAL A 128 18.49 -0.99 -5.85
CA VAL A 128 18.79 0.39 -5.52
C VAL A 128 20.07 0.50 -4.72
N VAL A 129 20.36 -0.52 -3.95
CA VAL A 129 21.56 -0.56 -3.12
C VAL A 129 22.78 -1.00 -3.90
#